data_21cbc70b827b4057798e748fcfced743
#
_entry.id   21cbc70b827b4057798e748fcfced743
#
_cell.length_a   1.000
_cell.length_b   1.000
_cell.length_c   1.000
_cell.angle_alpha   90.00
_cell.angle_beta   90.00
_cell.angle_gamma   90.00
#
_symmetry.space_group_name_H-M   'P 1'
#
loop_
_entity.id
_entity.type
_entity.pdbx_description
1 polymer ?
#
loop_
_entity_poly.entity_id
_entity_poly.type
_entity_poly.pdbx_seq_one_letter_code
_entity_poly.pdbx_strand_id
1 'polypeptide(L)'
;MCIRDRAGWASNSKYPFLGALRSAAQMVSYEVSIGFVIVTVLLCVGSLNLVDIVIAQKKIWFAIPLFPMFVIFFISALAETNRPPFDLPEAEAELVAGYQTEYSGMMYALFWLGEYANILLMCAMGSVLFLGGWLPPIDVYPLNIVPAPIWLVVKIPVSYKHLTLPTILRV
;
A
#
# COMPACT_ATOMS: atom_id res chain seq x y z
N MET A 1 6.95 8.18 -5.29
CA MET A 1 8.23 7.88 -4.72
C MET A 1 9.25 9.01 -4.82
N CYS A 2 9.94 9.23 -5.94
CA CYS A 2 10.90 10.33 -6.10
C CYS A 2 10.36 11.76 -5.83
N ILE A 3 9.06 11.94 -5.66
CA ILE A 3 8.45 13.26 -5.44
C ILE A 3 8.82 13.80 -4.06
N ARG A 4 8.75 12.99 -3.00
CA ARG A 4 9.09 13.40 -1.62
C ARG A 4 10.58 13.71 -1.49
N ASP A 5 11.42 12.85 -2.07
CA ASP A 5 12.89 13.02 -2.05
C ASP A 5 13.29 14.31 -2.75
N ARG A 6 12.69 14.57 -3.92
CA ARG A 6 12.91 15.80 -4.69
C ARG A 6 12.36 17.03 -3.98
N ALA A 7 11.22 16.92 -3.30
CA ALA A 7 10.65 18.00 -2.51
C ALA A 7 11.57 18.41 -1.36
N GLY A 8 12.09 17.43 -0.60
CA GLY A 8 13.05 17.69 0.47
C GLY A 8 14.37 18.27 -0.03
N TRP A 9 14.85 17.82 -1.18
CA TRP A 9 16.04 18.39 -1.82
C TRP A 9 15.80 19.84 -2.29
N ALA A 10 14.65 20.09 -2.95
CA ALA A 10 14.31 21.40 -3.51
C ALA A 10 14.06 22.47 -2.46
N SER A 11 13.69 22.08 -1.23
CA SER A 11 13.47 23.00 -0.11
C SER A 11 14.73 23.72 0.35
N ASN A 12 15.92 23.22 0.00
CA ASN A 12 17.21 23.77 0.41
C ASN A 12 17.33 24.04 1.93
N SER A 13 16.64 23.25 2.75
CA SER A 13 16.58 23.34 4.20
C SER A 13 17.04 22.02 4.84
N LYS A 14 17.66 22.09 6.04
CA LYS A 14 18.24 20.92 6.70
C LYS A 14 17.20 19.88 7.12
N TYR A 15 16.07 20.30 7.69
CA TYR A 15 15.02 19.41 8.18
C TYR A 15 14.28 18.68 7.05
N PRO A 16 13.80 19.35 5.99
CA PRO A 16 13.22 18.68 4.84
C PRO A 16 14.17 17.69 4.15
N PHE A 17 15.45 18.02 4.05
CA PHE A 17 16.46 17.14 3.48
C PHE A 17 16.64 15.86 4.29
N LEU A 18 16.74 15.96 5.61
CA LEU A 18 16.82 14.80 6.50
C LEU A 18 15.55 13.94 6.45
N GLY A 19 14.38 14.56 6.39
CA GLY A 19 13.10 13.88 6.21
C GLY A 19 13.05 13.10 4.88
N ALA A 20 13.53 13.70 3.80
CA ALA A 20 13.61 13.05 2.49
C ALA A 20 14.56 11.84 2.50
N LEU A 21 15.74 11.95 3.13
CA LEU A 21 16.67 10.83 3.26
C LEU A 21 16.09 9.67 4.07
N ARG A 22 15.39 9.95 5.17
CA ARG A 22 14.68 8.92 5.95
C ARG A 22 13.59 8.26 5.12
N SER A 23 12.83 9.04 4.36
CA SER A 23 11.80 8.54 3.43
C SER A 23 12.41 7.59 2.39
N ALA A 24 13.50 8.00 1.75
CA ALA A 24 14.18 7.19 0.74
C ALA A 24 14.70 5.87 1.32
N ALA A 25 15.34 5.90 2.49
CA ALA A 25 15.86 4.70 3.15
C ALA A 25 14.72 3.70 3.51
N GLN A 26 13.64 4.17 4.10
CA GLN A 26 12.48 3.36 4.44
C GLN A 26 11.87 2.71 3.19
N MET A 27 11.63 3.49 2.16
CA MET A 27 11.03 3.10 0.91
C MET A 27 11.83 2.02 0.19
N VAL A 28 13.14 2.20 0.00
CA VAL A 28 14.01 1.20 -0.65
C VAL A 28 13.95 -0.13 0.10
N SER A 29 13.97 -0.11 1.43
CA SER A 29 13.91 -1.33 2.25
C SER A 29 12.60 -2.10 2.05
N TYR A 30 11.45 -1.41 2.02
CA TYR A 30 10.14 -2.07 1.93
C TYR A 30 9.72 -2.39 0.50
N GLU A 31 10.18 -1.64 -0.51
CA GLU A 31 9.98 -2.00 -1.92
C GLU A 31 10.61 -3.33 -2.29
N VAL A 32 11.81 -3.61 -1.77
CA VAL A 32 12.48 -4.91 -1.96
C VAL A 32 11.62 -6.03 -1.35
N SER A 33 11.08 -5.83 -0.14
CA SER A 33 10.21 -6.82 0.50
C SER A 33 8.92 -7.06 -0.29
N ILE A 34 8.25 -6.00 -0.76
CA ILE A 34 7.05 -6.11 -1.61
C ILE A 34 7.39 -6.82 -2.92
N GLY A 35 8.53 -6.49 -3.53
CA GLY A 35 9.01 -7.14 -4.75
C GLY A 35 9.16 -8.65 -4.58
N PHE A 36 9.78 -9.11 -3.51
CA PHE A 36 9.90 -10.56 -3.23
C PHE A 36 8.56 -11.24 -3.01
N VAL A 37 7.63 -10.58 -2.32
CA VAL A 37 6.27 -11.11 -2.13
C VAL A 37 5.55 -11.26 -3.47
N ILE A 38 5.63 -10.25 -4.34
CA ILE A 38 5.04 -10.31 -5.68
C ILE A 38 5.66 -11.44 -6.49
N VAL A 39 6.99 -11.58 -6.50
CA VAL A 39 7.69 -12.66 -7.20
C VAL A 39 7.23 -14.03 -6.69
N THR A 40 7.03 -14.20 -5.39
CA THR A 40 6.53 -15.46 -4.81
C THR A 40 5.14 -15.81 -5.37
N VAL A 41 4.22 -14.84 -5.44
CA VAL A 41 2.89 -15.04 -6.03
C VAL A 41 3.00 -15.39 -7.52
N LEU A 42 3.85 -14.69 -8.28
CA LEU A 42 4.09 -14.94 -9.70
C LEU A 42 4.65 -16.33 -9.96
N LEU A 43 5.56 -16.81 -9.12
CA LEU A 43 6.09 -18.17 -9.21
C LEU A 43 5.02 -19.24 -8.97
N CYS A 44 4.07 -19.00 -8.08
CA CYS A 44 2.95 -19.90 -7.85
C CYS A 44 2.00 -19.99 -9.05
N VAL A 45 1.83 -18.91 -9.79
CA VAL A 45 0.92 -18.84 -10.95
C VAL A 45 1.63 -19.18 -12.25
N GLY A 46 2.92 -18.85 -12.38
CA GLY A 46 3.71 -19.02 -13.60
C GLY A 46 3.37 -18.01 -14.72
N SER A 47 2.64 -16.95 -14.42
CA SER A 47 2.24 -15.91 -15.37
C SER A 47 2.38 -14.51 -14.77
N LEU A 48 2.77 -13.53 -15.59
CA LEU A 48 2.82 -12.10 -15.22
C LEU A 48 1.47 -11.38 -15.40
N ASN A 49 0.50 -12.06 -16.00
CA ASN A 49 -0.80 -11.49 -16.27
C ASN A 49 -1.67 -11.48 -15.00
N LEU A 50 -2.12 -10.31 -14.57
CA LEU A 50 -2.97 -10.14 -13.39
C LEU A 50 -4.29 -10.92 -13.49
N VAL A 51 -4.81 -11.12 -14.69
CA VAL A 51 -6.02 -11.89 -14.92
C VAL A 51 -5.80 -13.35 -14.57
N ASP A 52 -4.66 -13.93 -14.98
CA ASP A 52 -4.31 -15.32 -14.68
C ASP A 52 -4.11 -15.53 -13.17
N ILE A 53 -3.52 -14.54 -12.48
CA ILE A 53 -3.37 -14.56 -11.03
C ILE A 53 -4.74 -14.64 -10.33
N VAL A 54 -5.71 -13.85 -10.77
CA VAL A 54 -7.06 -13.87 -10.21
C VAL A 54 -7.77 -15.19 -10.54
N ILE A 55 -7.65 -15.70 -11.78
CA ILE A 55 -8.26 -16.98 -12.19
C ILE A 55 -7.68 -18.15 -11.40
N ALA A 56 -6.38 -18.16 -11.13
CA ALA A 56 -5.73 -19.18 -10.32
C ALA A 56 -6.29 -19.24 -8.89
N GLN A 57 -6.77 -18.11 -8.35
CA GLN A 57 -7.40 -18.02 -7.03
C GLN A 57 -8.86 -18.45 -6.98
N LYS A 58 -9.44 -18.92 -8.09
CA LYS A 58 -10.86 -19.31 -8.16
C LYS A 58 -11.22 -20.44 -7.18
N LYS A 59 -10.29 -21.37 -6.89
CA LYS A 59 -10.52 -22.46 -5.95
C LYS A 59 -10.21 -22.07 -4.50
N ILE A 60 -9.07 -21.42 -4.28
CA ILE A 60 -8.57 -21.04 -2.94
C ILE A 60 -7.86 -19.71 -3.09
N TRP A 61 -8.16 -18.75 -2.22
CA TRP A 61 -7.47 -17.49 -2.17
C TRP A 61 -6.02 -17.67 -1.70
N PHE A 62 -5.09 -16.99 -2.32
CA PHE A 62 -3.68 -17.07 -1.95
C PHE A 62 -3.37 -16.56 -0.54
N ALA A 63 -4.28 -15.80 0.06
CA ALA A 63 -4.16 -15.39 1.46
C ALA A 63 -4.08 -16.58 2.43
N ILE A 64 -4.65 -17.76 2.10
CA ILE A 64 -4.64 -18.94 2.96
C ILE A 64 -3.31 -19.71 2.82
N PRO A 65 -2.91 -20.21 1.62
CA PRO A 65 -1.68 -20.98 1.46
C PRO A 65 -0.42 -20.11 1.62
N LEU A 66 -0.48 -18.84 1.27
CA LEU A 66 0.63 -17.87 1.38
C LEU A 66 0.43 -16.89 2.54
N PHE A 67 -0.19 -17.32 3.63
CA PHE A 67 -0.46 -16.47 4.79
C PHE A 67 0.75 -15.68 5.30
N PRO A 68 1.95 -16.26 5.46
CA PRO A 68 3.13 -15.49 5.87
C PRO A 68 3.48 -14.36 4.89
N MET A 69 3.36 -14.61 3.60
CA MET A 69 3.63 -13.61 2.56
C MET A 69 2.57 -12.50 2.54
N PHE A 70 1.32 -12.85 2.82
CA PHE A 70 0.25 -11.88 3.00
C PHE A 70 0.52 -10.93 4.18
N VAL A 71 0.97 -11.45 5.31
CA VAL A 71 1.34 -10.63 6.50
C VAL A 71 2.52 -9.71 6.18
N ILE A 72 3.58 -10.23 5.54
CA ILE A 72 4.74 -9.43 5.12
C ILE A 72 4.33 -8.34 4.14
N PHE A 73 3.46 -8.66 3.15
CA PHE A 73 2.93 -7.67 2.23
C PHE A 73 2.18 -6.55 2.97
N PHE A 74 1.34 -6.91 3.93
CA PHE A 74 0.55 -5.95 4.69
C PHE A 74 1.42 -5.01 5.51
N ILE A 75 2.43 -5.53 6.22
CA ILE A 75 3.38 -4.73 6.99
C ILE A 75 4.20 -3.81 6.06
N SER A 76 4.65 -4.34 4.93
CA SER A 76 5.42 -3.56 3.94
C SER A 76 4.56 -2.47 3.29
N ALA A 77 3.28 -2.73 3.04
CA ALA A 77 2.33 -1.74 2.52
C ALA A 77 2.07 -0.61 3.54
N LEU A 78 1.99 -0.93 4.84
CA LEU A 78 1.91 0.09 5.90
C LEU A 78 3.16 1.00 5.92
N ALA A 79 4.33 0.41 5.77
CA ALA A 79 5.57 1.15 5.75
C ALA A 79 5.75 1.99 4.48
N GLU A 80 5.31 1.49 3.33
CA GLU A 80 5.33 2.21 2.05
C GLU A 80 4.38 3.42 2.06
N THR A 81 3.25 3.31 2.77
CA THR A 81 2.28 4.39 2.91
C THR A 81 2.58 5.36 4.05
N ASN A 82 3.74 5.22 4.73
CA ASN A 82 4.17 6.02 5.88
C ASN A 82 3.10 6.17 6.97
N ARG A 83 2.34 5.10 7.23
CA ARG A 83 1.36 5.09 8.31
C ARG A 83 1.99 4.63 9.63
N PRO A 84 1.57 5.17 10.77
CA PRO A 84 2.03 4.69 12.06
C PRO A 84 1.90 3.15 12.16
N PRO A 85 2.92 2.42 12.64
CA PRO A 85 4.10 2.88 13.37
C PRO A 85 5.31 3.31 12.50
N PHE A 86 5.21 3.34 11.16
CA PHE A 86 6.31 3.59 10.22
C PHE A 86 6.33 5.05 9.70
N ASP A 87 6.04 6.02 10.56
CA ASP A 87 5.96 7.45 10.21
C ASP A 87 7.29 8.20 10.45
N LEU A 88 8.39 7.61 9.97
CA LEU A 88 9.73 8.19 10.12
C LEU A 88 9.97 9.48 9.31
N PRO A 89 9.38 9.65 8.10
CA PRO A 89 9.61 10.85 7.28
C PRO A 89 8.94 12.11 7.81
N GLU A 90 7.84 11.95 8.55
CA GLU A 90 7.02 13.05 9.06
C GLU A 90 7.25 13.31 10.56
N ALA A 91 8.00 12.45 11.26
CA ALA A 91 8.25 12.47 12.69
C ALA A 91 8.23 13.89 13.29
N GLU A 92 7.05 14.38 13.67
CA GLU A 92 6.81 15.76 14.13
C GLU A 92 7.67 16.15 15.33
N ALA A 93 7.95 15.18 16.20
CA ALA A 93 8.77 15.39 17.39
C ALA A 93 10.25 15.68 17.07
N GLU A 94 10.76 15.24 15.91
CA GLU A 94 12.18 15.35 15.56
C GLU A 94 12.44 16.29 14.38
N LEU A 95 11.54 16.35 13.41
CA LEU A 95 11.75 17.00 12.11
C LEU A 95 10.70 18.10 11.79
N VAL A 96 9.89 18.51 12.77
CA VAL A 96 8.80 19.47 12.65
C VAL A 96 7.66 18.93 11.77
N ALA A 97 7.81 18.89 10.45
CA ALA A 97 6.89 18.23 9.51
C ALA A 97 7.68 17.54 8.39
N GLY A 98 8.92 17.18 8.64
CA GLY A 98 9.79 16.50 7.69
C GLY A 98 9.92 17.23 6.36
N TYR A 99 9.72 16.52 5.23
CA TYR A 99 9.85 17.10 3.88
C TYR A 99 8.78 18.12 3.52
N GLN A 100 7.68 18.19 4.29
CA GLN A 100 6.53 19.09 4.03
C GLN A 100 6.70 20.48 4.65
N THR A 101 7.72 20.71 5.47
CA THR A 101 7.90 21.93 6.28
C THR A 101 7.84 23.23 5.46
N GLU A 102 8.40 23.23 4.25
CA GLU A 102 8.47 24.43 3.39
C GLU A 102 7.28 24.55 2.41
N TYR A 103 6.39 23.56 2.39
CA TYR A 103 5.27 23.54 1.47
C TYR A 103 3.97 23.96 2.15
N SER A 104 3.20 24.84 1.50
CA SER A 104 1.92 25.33 1.99
C SER A 104 0.85 25.37 0.89
N GLY A 105 -0.39 25.54 1.29
CA GLY A 105 -1.51 25.73 0.37
C GLY A 105 -1.73 24.56 -0.58
N MET A 106 -1.82 24.86 -1.87
CA MET A 106 -2.16 23.86 -2.91
C MET A 106 -1.09 22.78 -3.07
N MET A 107 0.19 23.13 -2.92
CA MET A 107 1.29 22.17 -3.04
C MET A 107 1.23 21.12 -1.92
N TYR A 108 0.94 21.53 -0.71
CA TYR A 108 0.72 20.62 0.43
C TYR A 108 -0.45 19.65 0.16
N ALA A 109 -1.56 20.16 -0.36
CA ALA A 109 -2.72 19.33 -0.71
C ALA A 109 -2.40 18.27 -1.77
N LEU A 110 -1.51 18.56 -2.74
CA LEU A 110 -1.09 17.60 -3.76
C LEU A 110 -0.26 16.44 -3.16
N PHE A 111 0.56 16.69 -2.16
CA PHE A 111 1.28 15.60 -1.45
C PHE A 111 0.29 14.65 -0.76
N TRP A 112 -0.70 15.19 -0.06
CA TRP A 112 -1.75 14.41 0.58
C TRP A 112 -2.56 13.58 -0.44
N LEU A 113 -2.93 14.20 -1.55
CA LEU A 113 -3.62 13.48 -2.62
C LEU A 113 -2.79 12.29 -3.13
N GLY A 114 -1.49 12.51 -3.36
CA GLY A 114 -0.56 11.45 -3.79
C GLY A 114 -0.44 10.33 -2.76
N GLU A 115 -0.41 10.65 -1.47
CA GLU A 115 -0.36 9.67 -0.39
C GLU A 115 -1.61 8.80 -0.35
N TYR A 116 -2.79 9.40 -0.37
CA TYR A 116 -4.05 8.64 -0.42
C TYR A 116 -4.19 7.80 -1.68
N ALA A 117 -3.75 8.30 -2.84
CA ALA A 117 -3.72 7.52 -4.07
C ALA A 117 -2.81 6.29 -3.96
N ASN A 118 -1.64 6.42 -3.31
CA ASN A 118 -0.75 5.30 -3.06
C ASN A 118 -1.37 4.25 -2.13
N ILE A 119 -2.06 4.68 -1.06
CA ILE A 119 -2.78 3.77 -0.16
C ILE A 119 -3.83 2.95 -0.93
N LEU A 120 -4.64 3.62 -1.77
CA LEU A 120 -5.65 2.95 -2.58
C LEU A 120 -5.02 1.95 -3.56
N LEU A 121 -3.89 2.31 -4.17
CA LEU A 121 -3.14 1.43 -5.07
C LEU A 121 -2.64 0.17 -4.34
N MET A 122 -2.04 0.32 -3.15
CA MET A 122 -1.58 -0.82 -2.35
C MET A 122 -2.73 -1.73 -1.90
N CYS A 123 -3.88 -1.15 -1.52
CA CYS A 123 -5.08 -1.92 -1.20
C CYS A 123 -5.61 -2.69 -2.43
N ALA A 124 -5.63 -2.07 -3.60
CA ALA A 124 -6.03 -2.71 -4.85
C ALA A 124 -5.08 -3.86 -5.22
N MET A 125 -3.77 -3.64 -5.14
CA MET A 125 -2.76 -4.68 -5.38
C MET A 125 -2.91 -5.85 -4.41
N GLY A 126 -3.06 -5.59 -3.11
CA GLY A 126 -3.29 -6.64 -2.11
C GLY A 126 -4.56 -7.44 -2.38
N SER A 127 -5.64 -6.79 -2.80
CA SER A 127 -6.89 -7.48 -3.14
C SER A 127 -6.75 -8.38 -4.37
N VAL A 128 -5.99 -7.96 -5.39
CA VAL A 128 -5.74 -8.74 -6.60
C VAL A 128 -4.81 -9.93 -6.33
N LEU A 129 -3.73 -9.71 -5.56
CA LEU A 129 -2.71 -10.73 -5.32
C LEU A 129 -3.15 -11.82 -4.33
N PHE A 130 -3.94 -11.47 -3.30
CA PHE A 130 -4.24 -12.38 -2.19
C PHE A 130 -5.73 -12.68 -2.00
N LEU A 131 -6.63 -11.74 -2.32
CA LEU A 131 -8.06 -11.85 -2.03
C LEU A 131 -8.91 -12.18 -3.28
N GLY A 132 -8.28 -12.62 -4.37
CA GLY A 132 -8.97 -13.03 -5.58
C GLY A 132 -9.59 -11.88 -6.39
N GLY A 133 -9.13 -10.63 -6.21
CA GLY A 133 -9.55 -9.48 -7.00
C GLY A 133 -11.06 -9.34 -7.13
N TRP A 134 -11.57 -9.46 -8.34
CA TRP A 134 -12.99 -9.36 -8.68
C TRP A 134 -13.80 -10.65 -8.50
N LEU A 135 -13.20 -11.76 -8.06
CA LEU A 135 -13.94 -12.99 -7.81
C LEU A 135 -14.78 -12.87 -6.52
N PRO A 136 -15.99 -13.47 -6.49
CA PRO A 136 -16.78 -13.55 -5.27
C PRO A 136 -16.04 -14.34 -4.20
N PRO A 137 -16.26 -14.04 -2.90
CA PRO A 137 -15.58 -14.75 -1.80
C PRO A 137 -15.99 -16.22 -1.70
N ILE A 138 -17.20 -16.56 -2.10
CA ILE A 138 -17.75 -17.91 -2.08
C ILE A 138 -18.65 -18.05 -3.31
N ASP A 139 -18.48 -19.15 -4.06
CA ASP A 139 -19.31 -19.47 -5.24
C ASP A 139 -20.69 -20.03 -4.80
N VAL A 140 -21.49 -19.20 -4.12
CA VAL A 140 -22.84 -19.54 -3.67
C VAL A 140 -23.87 -18.61 -4.31
N TYR A 141 -24.96 -19.17 -4.79
CA TYR A 141 -26.13 -18.39 -5.16
C TYR A 141 -26.70 -17.70 -3.90
N PRO A 142 -26.92 -16.38 -3.84
CA PRO A 142 -27.08 -15.39 -4.95
C PRO A 142 -25.83 -14.51 -5.23
N LEU A 143 -24.64 -14.77 -4.64
CA LEU A 143 -23.46 -13.89 -4.76
C LEU A 143 -22.94 -13.79 -6.21
N ASN A 144 -23.17 -14.81 -7.02
CA ASN A 144 -22.74 -14.83 -8.44
C ASN A 144 -23.56 -13.86 -9.34
N ILE A 145 -24.68 -13.30 -8.86
CA ILE A 145 -25.48 -12.33 -9.61
C ILE A 145 -24.80 -10.95 -9.62
N VAL A 146 -23.97 -10.66 -8.62
CA VAL A 146 -23.31 -9.37 -8.49
C VAL A 146 -22.18 -9.26 -9.54
N PRO A 147 -22.16 -8.16 -10.34
CA PRO A 147 -21.10 -7.94 -11.31
C PRO A 147 -19.70 -7.97 -10.68
N ALA A 148 -18.76 -8.65 -11.34
CA ALA A 148 -17.38 -8.83 -10.88
C ALA A 148 -16.67 -7.54 -10.41
N PRO A 149 -16.79 -6.36 -11.08
CA PRO A 149 -16.15 -5.13 -10.63
C PRO A 149 -16.61 -4.65 -9.24
N ILE A 150 -17.85 -4.94 -8.85
CA ILE A 150 -18.40 -4.53 -7.55
C ILE A 150 -17.64 -5.22 -6.42
N TRP A 151 -17.28 -6.48 -6.58
CA TRP A 151 -16.47 -7.20 -5.58
C TRP A 151 -15.11 -6.58 -5.35
N LEU A 152 -14.44 -6.12 -6.41
CA LEU A 152 -13.17 -5.40 -6.29
C LEU A 152 -13.36 -4.09 -5.51
N VAL A 153 -14.39 -3.30 -5.87
CA VAL A 153 -14.70 -2.03 -5.22
C VAL A 153 -15.04 -2.22 -3.73
N VAL A 154 -15.65 -3.32 -3.34
CA VAL A 154 -15.95 -3.63 -1.93
C VAL A 154 -14.70 -4.09 -1.17
N LYS A 155 -13.83 -4.89 -1.79
CA LYS A 155 -12.59 -5.40 -1.14
C LYS A 155 -11.57 -4.30 -0.87
N ILE A 156 -11.45 -3.29 -1.75
CA ILE A 156 -10.52 -2.17 -1.57
C ILE A 156 -10.79 -1.39 -0.27
N PRO A 157 -12.01 -0.91 0.05
CA PRO A 157 -12.31 -0.23 1.30
C PRO A 157 -12.15 -1.11 2.54
N VAL A 158 -12.40 -2.40 2.44
CA VAL A 158 -12.16 -3.34 3.55
C VAL A 158 -10.67 -3.39 3.86
N SER A 159 -9.82 -3.58 2.84
CA SER A 159 -8.37 -3.55 2.99
C SER A 159 -7.87 -2.18 3.49
N TYR A 160 -8.44 -1.09 2.99
CA TYR A 160 -8.15 0.27 3.43
C TYR A 160 -8.45 0.46 4.93
N LYS A 161 -9.60 -0.01 5.41
CA LYS A 161 -9.96 0.06 6.82
C LYS A 161 -8.94 -0.67 7.70
N HIS A 162 -8.49 -1.85 7.30
CA HIS A 162 -7.47 -2.59 8.03
C HIS A 162 -6.10 -1.90 8.02
N LEU A 163 -5.75 -1.21 6.95
CA LEU A 163 -4.54 -0.38 6.88
C LEU A 163 -4.60 0.87 7.76
N THR A 164 -5.80 1.45 7.96
CA THR A 164 -5.97 2.68 8.75
C THR A 164 -6.29 2.40 10.24
N LEU A 165 -6.74 1.19 10.59
CA LEU A 165 -7.05 0.82 11.98
C LEU A 165 -5.89 1.07 12.97
N PRO A 166 -4.62 0.75 12.67
CA PRO A 166 -3.50 1.05 13.57
C PRO A 166 -3.33 2.53 13.86
N THR A 167 -3.79 3.40 12.97
CA THR A 167 -3.74 4.87 13.11
C THR A 167 -4.76 5.37 14.14
N ILE A 168 -5.94 4.73 14.19
CA ILE A 168 -7.05 5.15 15.06
C ILE A 168 -6.82 4.73 16.51
N LEU A 169 -6.07 3.65 16.75
CA LEU A 169 -5.76 3.14 18.10
C LEU A 169 -4.66 3.94 18.81
N ARG A 170 -4.13 4.98 18.20
CA ARG A 170 -3.06 5.84 18.75
C ARG A 170 -3.55 7.21 19.22
N VAL A 171 -4.82 7.32 19.65
CA VAL A 171 -5.36 8.49 20.35
C VAL A 171 -5.19 8.34 21.84
#